data_c7d934dc96bcb44e9dfce96e97bf975e
#
_entry.id   c7d934dc96bcb44e9dfce96e97bf975e
#
_cell.length_a   1.000
_cell.length_b   1.000
_cell.length_c   1.000
_cell.angle_alpha   90.00
_cell.angle_beta   90.00
_cell.angle_gamma   90.00
#
_symmetry.space_group_name_H-M   'P 1'
#
loop_
_entity.id
_entity.type
_entity.pdbx_description
1 polymer ?
#
loop_
_entity_poly.entity_id
_entity_poly.type
_entity_poly.pdbx_seq_one_letter_code
_entity_poly.pdbx_strand_id
1 'polypeptide(L)'
;MKDTKNLLEFWETQMKQSHRSSNYFFRKSPSHYHMMLLVMSAHKHEQELSVEELKTKLFKTSRPKSAIIITEAVEKGFFHLEKTSIDQRKKFIKPTNSFVKEFDNYIITLKNLVL
;
A
#
# COMPACT_ATOMS: atom_id res chain seq x y z
N MET A 1 27.58 13.50 0.55
CA MET A 1 27.52 12.36 -0.35
C MET A 1 26.27 12.46 -1.23
N LYS A 2 26.42 12.12 -2.50
CA LYS A 2 25.34 12.22 -3.48
C LYS A 2 24.09 11.44 -3.10
N ASP A 3 24.29 10.24 -2.58
CA ASP A 3 23.17 9.37 -2.20
C ASP A 3 22.35 9.93 -1.06
N THR A 4 23.00 10.49 -0.06
CA THR A 4 22.32 11.12 1.08
C THR A 4 21.52 12.33 0.64
N LYS A 5 22.08 13.15 -0.25
CA LYS A 5 21.40 14.32 -0.79
C LYS A 5 20.16 13.92 -1.59
N ASN A 6 20.28 12.89 -2.42
CA ASN A 6 19.17 12.38 -3.22
C ASN A 6 18.04 11.84 -2.33
N LEU A 7 18.39 11.12 -1.27
CA LEU A 7 17.41 10.63 -0.30
C LEU A 7 16.69 11.77 0.41
N LEU A 8 17.44 12.80 0.80
CA LEU A 8 16.85 13.97 1.47
C LEU A 8 15.86 14.67 0.54
N GLU A 9 16.24 14.93 -0.70
CA GLU A 9 15.37 15.57 -1.69
C GLU A 9 14.11 14.74 -1.95
N PHE A 10 14.27 13.44 -2.09
CA PHE A 10 13.15 12.53 -2.27
C PHE A 10 12.17 12.62 -1.09
N TRP A 11 12.69 12.52 0.14
CA TRP A 11 11.86 12.56 1.33
C TRP A 11 11.12 13.88 1.47
N GLU A 12 11.81 14.99 1.25
CA GLU A 12 11.18 16.31 1.31
C GLU A 12 10.08 16.46 0.27
N THR A 13 10.29 15.93 -0.94
CA THR A 13 9.27 15.91 -1.98
C THR A 13 8.05 15.11 -1.53
N GLN A 14 8.27 13.93 -0.91
CA GLN A 14 7.17 13.12 -0.38
C GLN A 14 6.39 13.86 0.71
N MET A 15 7.07 14.57 1.57
CA MET A 15 6.42 15.31 2.67
C MET A 15 5.57 16.47 2.19
N LYS A 16 5.87 17.03 1.03
CA LYS A 16 5.10 18.14 0.45
C LYS A 16 3.82 17.68 -0.24
N GLN A 17 3.63 16.38 -0.42
CA GLN A 17 2.46 15.87 -1.10
C GLN A 17 1.18 16.09 -0.29
N SER A 18 0.06 16.17 -1.01
CA SER A 18 -1.26 16.38 -0.42
C SER A 18 -1.61 15.30 0.61
N HIS A 19 -2.34 15.67 1.66
CA HIS A 19 -2.91 14.76 2.63
C HIS A 19 -3.84 13.71 1.99
N ARG A 20 -4.31 13.97 0.78
CA ARG A 20 -5.19 13.05 0.05
C ARG A 20 -4.40 12.04 -0.79
N SER A 21 -3.09 12.20 -0.90
CA SER A 21 -2.28 11.29 -1.70
C SER A 21 -2.12 9.94 -1.01
N SER A 22 -1.96 8.90 -1.83
CA SER A 22 -1.68 7.55 -1.32
C SER A 22 -0.37 7.52 -0.55
N ASN A 23 0.64 8.25 -1.00
CA ASN A 23 1.93 8.30 -0.32
C ASN A 23 1.80 8.84 1.10
N TYR A 24 0.98 9.86 1.31
CA TYR A 24 0.73 10.40 2.65
C TYR A 24 0.07 9.34 3.53
N PHE A 25 -0.95 8.66 3.02
CA PHE A 25 -1.67 7.65 3.77
C PHE A 25 -0.76 6.49 4.17
N PHE A 26 -0.01 5.93 3.21
CA PHE A 26 0.77 4.73 3.46
C PHE A 26 2.06 4.96 4.25
N ARG A 27 2.44 6.20 4.50
CA ARG A 27 3.59 6.49 5.37
C ARG A 27 3.20 6.89 6.79
N LYS A 28 1.91 6.82 7.14
CA LYS A 28 1.45 7.18 8.49
C LYS A 28 2.08 6.31 9.58
N SER A 29 2.34 5.06 9.27
CA SER A 29 2.98 4.14 10.21
C SER A 29 3.65 3.01 9.44
N PRO A 30 4.57 2.26 10.09
CA PRO A 30 5.13 1.05 9.48
C PRO A 30 4.07 0.05 9.03
N SER A 31 2.98 -0.07 9.78
CA SER A 31 1.88 -0.99 9.42
C SER A 31 1.16 -0.58 8.15
N HIS A 32 0.95 0.72 7.96
CA HIS A 32 0.35 1.22 6.72
C HIS A 32 1.23 0.91 5.51
N TYR A 33 2.53 1.15 5.64
CA TYR A 33 3.48 0.90 4.55
C TYR A 33 3.59 -0.59 4.26
N HIS A 34 3.66 -1.42 5.30
CA HIS A 34 3.71 -2.88 5.18
C HIS A 34 2.47 -3.41 4.46
N MET A 35 1.29 -2.91 4.83
CA MET A 35 0.03 -3.27 4.16
C MET A 35 0.09 -2.97 2.66
N MET A 36 0.57 -1.80 2.28
CA MET A 36 0.74 -1.42 0.88
C MET A 36 1.63 -2.42 0.15
N LEU A 37 2.78 -2.75 0.74
CA LEU A 37 3.72 -3.67 0.11
C LEU A 37 3.15 -5.08 -0.04
N LEU A 38 2.41 -5.55 0.95
CA LEU A 38 1.78 -6.88 0.89
C LEU A 38 0.75 -6.95 -0.24
N VAL A 39 -0.11 -5.94 -0.33
CA VAL A 39 -1.14 -5.90 -1.38
C VAL A 39 -0.50 -5.77 -2.76
N MET A 40 0.47 -4.88 -2.91
CA MET A 40 1.11 -4.67 -4.20
C MET A 40 1.97 -5.86 -4.61
N SER A 41 2.64 -6.52 -3.67
CA SER A 41 3.41 -7.72 -3.96
C SER A 41 2.50 -8.83 -4.49
N ALA A 42 1.38 -9.07 -3.84
CA ALA A 42 0.42 -10.07 -4.31
C ALA A 42 -0.10 -9.72 -5.70
N HIS A 43 -0.43 -8.46 -5.92
CA HIS A 43 -0.93 -7.99 -7.22
C HIS A 43 0.11 -8.20 -8.34
N LYS A 44 1.35 -7.80 -8.10
CA LYS A 44 2.43 -7.89 -9.11
C LYS A 44 2.81 -9.33 -9.42
N HIS A 45 2.61 -10.25 -8.48
CA HIS A 45 2.88 -11.68 -8.69
C HIS A 45 1.63 -12.47 -9.08
N GLU A 46 0.54 -11.78 -9.37
CA GLU A 46 -0.74 -12.40 -9.76
C GLU A 46 -1.24 -13.42 -8.75
N GLN A 47 -1.04 -13.10 -7.47
CA GLN A 47 -1.49 -13.95 -6.36
C GLN A 47 -2.72 -13.32 -5.71
N GLU A 48 -3.66 -14.17 -5.32
CA GLU A 48 -4.83 -13.73 -4.58
C GLU A 48 -4.44 -13.50 -3.12
N LEU A 49 -4.93 -12.42 -2.54
CA LEU A 49 -4.70 -12.11 -1.13
C LEU A 49 -6.04 -11.83 -0.48
N SER A 50 -6.45 -12.68 0.46
CA SER A 50 -7.68 -12.45 1.19
C SER A 50 -7.47 -11.41 2.29
N VAL A 51 -8.56 -10.77 2.71
CA VAL A 51 -8.52 -9.81 3.82
C VAL A 51 -8.00 -10.48 5.09
N GLU A 52 -8.43 -11.73 5.35
CA GLU A 52 -7.99 -12.45 6.55
C GLU A 52 -6.49 -12.80 6.50
N GLU A 53 -5.99 -13.19 5.32
CA GLU A 53 -4.55 -13.41 5.15
C GLU A 53 -3.76 -12.13 5.38
N LEU A 54 -4.26 -11.00 4.86
CA LEU A 54 -3.60 -9.71 5.05
C LEU A 54 -3.50 -9.36 6.53
N LYS A 55 -4.60 -9.54 7.28
CA LYS A 55 -4.59 -9.30 8.73
C LYS A 55 -3.56 -10.16 9.45
N THR A 56 -3.43 -11.41 9.03
CA THR A 56 -2.45 -12.34 9.62
C THR A 56 -1.01 -11.92 9.29
N LYS A 57 -0.78 -11.43 8.07
CA LYS A 57 0.56 -11.01 7.63
C LYS A 57 1.00 -9.69 8.25
N LEU A 58 0.08 -8.88 8.75
CA LEU A 58 0.39 -7.66 9.49
C LEU A 58 0.70 -8.00 10.95
N PHE A 59 1.77 -8.75 11.15
CA PHE A 59 2.08 -9.42 12.41
C PHE A 59 2.41 -8.49 13.58
N LYS A 60 2.78 -7.24 13.33
CA LYS A 60 3.05 -6.26 14.39
C LYS A 60 1.87 -5.33 14.64
N THR A 61 0.71 -5.69 14.14
CA THR A 61 -0.49 -4.86 14.22
C THR A 61 -1.62 -5.72 14.78
N SER A 62 -2.34 -5.23 15.78
CA SER A 62 -3.48 -5.94 16.33
C SER A 62 -4.56 -6.15 15.25
N ARG A 63 -5.36 -7.21 15.40
CA ARG A 63 -6.44 -7.47 14.43
C ARG A 63 -7.43 -6.31 14.32
N PRO A 64 -7.89 -5.68 15.43
CA PRO A 64 -8.77 -4.52 15.32
C PRO A 64 -8.13 -3.36 14.55
N LYS A 65 -6.85 -3.07 14.80
CA LYS A 65 -6.15 -2.00 14.10
C LYS A 65 -5.95 -2.34 12.63
N SER A 66 -5.64 -3.61 12.31
CA SER A 66 -5.53 -4.07 10.92
C SER A 66 -6.83 -3.85 10.16
N ALA A 67 -7.96 -4.20 10.77
CA ALA A 67 -9.27 -3.99 10.17
C ALA A 67 -9.52 -2.51 9.86
N ILE A 68 -9.14 -1.62 10.79
CA ILE A 68 -9.33 -0.17 10.62
C ILE A 68 -8.53 0.36 9.43
N ILE A 69 -7.23 0.05 9.37
CA ILE A 69 -6.39 0.60 8.30
C ILE A 69 -6.74 0.00 6.92
N ILE A 70 -7.18 -1.25 6.87
CA ILE A 70 -7.66 -1.86 5.63
C ILE A 70 -8.93 -1.15 5.16
N THR A 71 -9.88 -0.93 6.05
CA THR A 71 -11.13 -0.23 5.74
C THR A 71 -10.86 1.19 5.25
N GLU A 72 -9.95 1.91 5.91
CA GLU A 72 -9.57 3.26 5.48
C GLU A 72 -8.99 3.27 4.06
N ALA A 73 -8.12 2.32 3.74
CA ALA A 73 -7.53 2.22 2.40
C ALA A 73 -8.59 1.99 1.33
N VAL A 74 -9.59 1.17 1.64
CA VAL A 74 -10.71 0.91 0.72
C VAL A 74 -11.58 2.17 0.57
N GLU A 75 -11.91 2.82 1.68
CA GLU A 75 -12.73 4.04 1.66
C GLU A 75 -12.06 5.18 0.88
N LYS A 76 -10.74 5.26 0.95
CA LYS A 76 -9.98 6.29 0.23
C LYS A 76 -9.78 5.95 -1.26
N GLY A 77 -10.21 4.76 -1.69
CA GLY A 77 -10.12 4.37 -3.09
C GLY A 77 -8.75 3.87 -3.52
N PHE A 78 -7.89 3.48 -2.58
CA PHE A 78 -6.58 2.89 -2.91
C PHE A 78 -6.69 1.39 -3.16
N PHE A 79 -7.54 0.72 -2.41
CA PHE A 79 -7.81 -0.71 -2.56
C PHE A 79 -9.30 -0.94 -2.79
N HIS A 80 -9.63 -2.11 -3.34
CA HIS A 80 -11.01 -2.56 -3.42
C HIS A 80 -11.09 -4.03 -3.04
N LEU A 81 -12.30 -4.45 -2.66
CA LEU A 81 -12.56 -5.82 -2.23
C LEU A 81 -13.38 -6.53 -3.30
N GLU A 82 -13.02 -7.78 -3.59
CA GLU A 82 -13.74 -8.63 -4.51
C GLU A 82 -14.19 -9.91 -3.80
N LYS A 83 -15.41 -10.33 -4.04
CA LYS A 83 -15.92 -11.61 -3.55
C LYS A 83 -15.72 -12.64 -4.65
N THR A 84 -15.43 -13.90 -4.26
CA THR A 84 -15.37 -14.98 -5.24
C THR A 84 -16.75 -15.53 -5.50
N SER A 85 -16.94 -16.14 -6.67
CA SER A 85 -18.17 -16.84 -7.02
C SER A 85 -18.33 -18.14 -6.24
N ILE A 86 -17.25 -18.69 -5.70
CA ILE A 86 -17.23 -19.99 -5.02
C ILE A 86 -17.51 -19.85 -3.51
N ASP A 87 -16.91 -18.84 -2.87
CA ASP A 87 -17.12 -18.56 -1.44
C ASP A 87 -17.34 -17.07 -1.23
N GLN A 88 -18.59 -16.69 -1.06
CA GLN A 88 -18.97 -15.28 -0.91
C GLN A 88 -18.58 -14.69 0.44
N ARG A 89 -18.15 -15.52 1.39
CA ARG A 89 -17.64 -15.03 2.68
C ARG A 89 -16.21 -14.56 2.58
N LYS A 90 -15.46 -15.07 1.59
CA LYS A 90 -14.06 -14.75 1.41
C LYS A 90 -13.93 -13.54 0.49
N LYS A 91 -13.32 -12.49 0.99
CA LYS A 91 -13.05 -11.27 0.21
C LYS A 91 -11.57 -11.18 -0.10
N PHE A 92 -11.27 -10.89 -1.36
CA PHE A 92 -9.89 -10.64 -1.80
C PHE A 92 -9.68 -9.14 -1.89
N ILE A 93 -8.48 -8.70 -1.54
CA ILE A 93 -8.11 -7.29 -1.61
C ILE A 93 -7.18 -7.06 -2.79
N LYS A 94 -7.46 -6.01 -3.54
CA LYS A 94 -6.68 -5.64 -4.73
C LYS A 94 -6.51 -4.14 -4.79
N PRO A 95 -5.42 -3.65 -5.40
CA PRO A 95 -5.28 -2.21 -5.60
C PRO A 95 -6.22 -1.73 -6.70
N THR A 96 -6.68 -0.50 -6.59
CA THR A 96 -7.42 0.15 -7.68
C THR A 96 -6.44 0.50 -8.79
N ASN A 97 -6.96 0.67 -10.02
CA ASN A 97 -6.12 1.04 -11.16
C ASN A 97 -5.41 2.38 -10.94
N SER A 98 -6.09 3.34 -10.32
CA SER A 98 -5.49 4.64 -10.02
C SER A 98 -4.33 4.51 -9.03
N PHE A 99 -4.49 3.66 -8.01
CA PHE A 99 -3.40 3.46 -7.06
C PHE A 99 -2.22 2.72 -7.69
N VAL A 100 -2.46 1.75 -8.57
CA VAL A 100 -1.37 1.06 -9.27
C VAL A 100 -0.48 2.06 -10.00
N LYS A 101 -1.07 3.04 -10.67
CA LYS A 101 -0.30 4.09 -11.36
C LYS A 101 0.53 4.93 -10.39
N GLU A 102 -0.05 5.32 -9.26
CA GLU A 102 0.68 6.09 -8.23
C GLU A 102 1.83 5.28 -7.67
N PHE A 103 1.61 4.00 -7.39
CA PHE A 103 2.64 3.11 -6.87
C PHE A 103 3.78 2.93 -7.88
N ASP A 104 3.44 2.72 -9.14
CA ASP A 104 4.46 2.54 -10.19
C ASP A 104 5.31 3.81 -10.33
N ASN A 105 4.71 4.98 -10.25
CA ASN A 105 5.45 6.24 -10.25
C ASN A 105 6.37 6.37 -9.04
N TYR A 106 5.89 5.94 -7.88
CA TYR A 106 6.70 5.94 -6.66
C TYR A 106 7.92 5.02 -6.82
N ILE A 107 7.74 3.84 -7.37
CA ILE A 107 8.84 2.90 -7.60
C ILE A 107 9.86 3.46 -8.59
N ILE A 108 9.39 4.09 -9.67
CA ILE A 108 10.28 4.72 -10.65
C ILE A 108 11.12 5.80 -9.98
N THR A 109 10.49 6.63 -9.15
CA THR A 109 11.19 7.68 -8.41
C THR A 109 12.27 7.10 -7.50
N LEU A 110 11.93 6.01 -6.77
CA LEU A 110 12.89 5.32 -5.92
C LEU A 110 14.08 4.76 -6.70
N LYS A 111 13.82 4.12 -7.84
CA LYS A 111 14.89 3.57 -8.67
C LYS A 111 15.85 4.62 -9.16
N ASN A 112 15.35 5.81 -9.48
CA ASN A 112 16.16 6.90 -9.97
C ASN A 112 17.08 7.51 -8.90
N LEU A 113 16.81 7.21 -7.62
CA LEU A 113 17.65 7.70 -6.53
C LEU A 113 18.98 6.95 -6.41
N VAL A 114 18.95 5.65 -6.69
CA VAL A 114 20.10 4.77 -6.44
C VAL A 114 20.90 4.47 -7.69
N LEU A 115 20.40 4.89 -8.82
CA LEU A 115 21.07 4.74 -10.11
C LEU A 115 21.52 6.10 -10.64
#